data_c4990e8e980ca568d6a6cee48f54d8ba
#
_entry.id   c4990e8e980ca568d6a6cee48f54d8ba
#
_cell.length_a   1.000
_cell.length_b   1.000
_cell.length_c   1.000
_cell.angle_alpha   90.00
_cell.angle_beta   90.00
_cell.angle_gamma   90.00
#
_symmetry.space_group_name_H-M   'P 1'
#
loop_
_entity.id
_entity.type
_entity.pdbx_description
1 polymer ?
#
loop_
_entity_poly.entity_id
_entity_poly.type
_entity_poly.pdbx_seq_one_letter_code
_entity_poly.pdbx_strand_id
1 'polypeptide(L)'
;MRAFSKRAVKEFYRRLAATRPIPQTELEFISPFTLLVAVVLSAQATDAGVNKATPALFALADTPKKMLALGEERLVELIRTIGLFRTKARNLMALSRILVEQHDGEVPRDRAALEALPGVGRKTANVVLNVAFGEPTIAVDTHIFRVANRTGLAPGKTPLAVELALEACTPVEYKRYAHHWLILHGRYVCKARKPECPDCVVAGLCRYGAKTGPAEVIAARSGIGESNTAARSVRLPANQRK
;
A
#
# COMPACT_ATOMS: atom_id res chain seq x y z
N MET A 1 -18.82 19.02 -4.68
CA MET A 1 -17.48 19.38 -5.24
C MET A 1 -17.41 18.91 -6.70
N ARG A 2 -16.88 19.73 -7.62
CA ARG A 2 -16.75 19.35 -9.03
C ARG A 2 -15.69 18.23 -9.16
N ALA A 3 -15.94 17.15 -9.90
CA ALA A 3 -15.00 16.05 -10.10
C ALA A 3 -13.68 16.53 -10.78
N PHE A 4 -12.58 15.81 -10.60
CA PHE A 4 -11.37 16.04 -11.39
C PHE A 4 -11.67 15.81 -12.87
N SER A 5 -11.13 16.67 -13.76
CA SER A 5 -11.15 16.37 -15.19
C SER A 5 -10.19 15.21 -15.49
N LYS A 6 -10.42 14.46 -16.56
CA LYS A 6 -9.51 13.36 -17.00
C LYS A 6 -8.07 13.86 -17.15
N ARG A 7 -7.88 15.08 -17.68
CA ARG A 7 -6.55 15.73 -17.81
C ARG A 7 -5.90 15.97 -16.44
N ALA A 8 -6.67 16.45 -15.46
CA ALA A 8 -6.14 16.72 -14.12
C ALA A 8 -5.78 15.40 -13.39
N VAL A 9 -6.55 14.34 -13.56
CA VAL A 9 -6.23 13.01 -13.01
C VAL A 9 -4.93 12.48 -13.63
N LYS A 10 -4.79 12.55 -14.95
CA LYS A 10 -3.57 12.13 -15.66
C LYS A 10 -2.35 12.90 -15.17
N GLU A 11 -2.45 14.20 -15.03
CA GLU A 11 -1.36 15.06 -14.53
C GLU A 11 -1.03 14.75 -13.06
N PHE A 12 -2.03 14.45 -12.24
CA PHE A 12 -1.83 14.03 -10.85
C PHE A 12 -0.93 12.79 -10.75
N TYR A 13 -1.27 11.72 -11.48
CA TYR A 13 -0.46 10.51 -11.49
C TYR A 13 0.89 10.70 -12.17
N ARG A 14 0.98 11.48 -13.25
CA ARG A 14 2.25 11.81 -13.90
C ARG A 14 3.24 12.47 -12.91
N ARG A 15 2.76 13.39 -12.07
CA ARG A 15 3.60 14.03 -11.06
C ARG A 15 4.06 13.07 -9.97
N LEU A 16 3.19 12.18 -9.51
CA LEU A 16 3.58 11.14 -8.56
C LEU A 16 4.59 10.15 -9.17
N ALA A 17 4.35 9.70 -10.40
CA ALA A 17 5.26 8.82 -11.12
C ALA A 17 6.65 9.42 -11.34
N ALA A 18 6.72 10.72 -11.60
CA ALA A 18 7.99 11.43 -11.78
C ALA A 18 8.85 11.43 -10.50
N THR A 19 8.24 11.35 -9.30
CA THR A 19 8.99 11.28 -8.03
C THR A 19 9.52 9.89 -7.74
N ARG A 20 8.83 8.85 -8.19
CA ARG A 20 9.19 7.45 -7.98
C ARG A 20 8.62 6.59 -9.11
N PRO A 21 9.37 6.39 -10.21
CA PRO A 21 8.84 5.68 -11.39
C PRO A 21 8.37 4.26 -11.10
N ILE A 22 9.11 3.51 -10.29
CA ILE A 22 8.80 2.12 -9.91
C ILE A 22 8.71 2.04 -8.37
N PRO A 23 7.53 2.36 -7.80
CA PRO A 23 7.35 2.27 -6.37
C PRO A 23 7.19 0.81 -5.95
N GLN A 24 7.73 0.46 -4.78
CA GLN A 24 7.65 -0.89 -4.22
C GLN A 24 6.98 -0.86 -2.84
N THR A 25 6.47 -2.02 -2.41
CA THR A 25 6.04 -2.21 -1.03
C THR A 25 7.22 -2.11 -0.07
N GLU A 26 6.95 -1.72 1.17
CA GLU A 26 7.95 -1.70 2.24
C GLU A 26 8.03 -3.03 3.00
N LEU A 27 7.10 -3.96 2.75
CA LEU A 27 7.16 -5.31 3.30
C LEU A 27 8.19 -6.16 2.56
N GLU A 28 8.97 -6.94 3.31
CA GLU A 28 9.95 -7.89 2.80
C GLU A 28 9.31 -9.27 2.62
N PHE A 29 9.49 -9.85 1.45
CA PHE A 29 8.95 -11.17 1.08
C PHE A 29 9.78 -11.80 -0.04
N ILE A 30 9.64 -13.12 -0.24
CA ILE A 30 10.37 -13.88 -1.28
C ILE A 30 9.45 -14.65 -2.23
N SER A 31 8.16 -14.76 -1.91
CA SER A 31 7.16 -15.47 -2.71
C SER A 31 5.77 -14.88 -2.50
N PRO A 32 4.77 -15.20 -3.35
CA PRO A 32 3.38 -14.82 -3.10
C PRO A 32 2.85 -15.28 -1.74
N PHE A 33 3.25 -16.46 -1.25
CA PHE A 33 2.85 -16.94 0.06
C PHE A 33 3.46 -16.10 1.19
N THR A 34 4.75 -15.86 1.15
CA THR A 34 5.40 -15.03 2.18
C THR A 34 4.91 -13.58 2.17
N LEU A 35 4.53 -13.04 0.99
CA LEU A 35 3.83 -11.77 0.91
C LEU A 35 2.46 -11.83 1.61
N LEU A 36 1.65 -12.85 1.32
CA LEU A 36 0.34 -13.03 1.98
C LEU A 36 0.50 -13.09 3.50
N VAL A 37 1.47 -13.86 4.00
CA VAL A 37 1.81 -13.93 5.43
C VAL A 37 2.19 -12.55 5.97
N ALA A 38 3.11 -11.84 5.31
CA ALA A 38 3.56 -10.52 5.74
C ALA A 38 2.39 -9.50 5.78
N VAL A 39 1.49 -9.52 4.79
CA VAL A 39 0.32 -8.62 4.75
C VAL A 39 -0.69 -8.98 5.86
N VAL A 40 -0.95 -10.25 6.14
CA VAL A 40 -1.79 -10.67 7.27
C VAL A 40 -1.17 -10.22 8.60
N LEU A 41 0.14 -10.38 8.75
CA LEU A 41 0.86 -9.93 9.95
C LEU A 41 0.87 -8.40 10.09
N SER A 42 0.81 -7.64 9.00
CA SER A 42 0.81 -6.17 9.03
C SER A 42 -0.52 -5.54 9.49
N ALA A 43 -1.59 -6.31 9.60
CA ALA A 43 -2.85 -5.82 10.14
C ALA A 43 -2.64 -5.28 11.58
N GLN A 44 -2.88 -3.96 11.77
CA GLN A 44 -2.64 -3.25 13.04
C GLN A 44 -1.19 -3.38 13.57
N ALA A 45 -0.21 -3.52 12.66
CA ALA A 45 1.21 -3.51 12.97
C ALA A 45 1.97 -2.64 11.96
N THR A 46 3.18 -2.23 12.28
CA THR A 46 4.04 -1.48 11.36
C THR A 46 4.79 -2.44 10.43
N ASP A 47 5.03 -2.02 9.19
CA ASP A 47 5.81 -2.81 8.23
C ASP A 47 7.23 -3.12 8.79
N ALA A 48 7.86 -2.16 9.47
CA ALA A 48 9.14 -2.39 10.15
C ALA A 48 9.08 -3.47 11.24
N GLY A 49 7.98 -3.52 12.02
CA GLY A 49 7.77 -4.57 13.02
C GLY A 49 7.58 -5.95 12.39
N VAL A 50 6.88 -6.01 11.27
CA VAL A 50 6.70 -7.26 10.49
C VAL A 50 8.03 -7.69 9.90
N ASN A 51 8.77 -6.81 9.22
CA ASN A 51 10.06 -7.12 8.63
C ASN A 51 11.12 -7.56 9.65
N LYS A 52 10.99 -7.15 10.92
CA LYS A 52 11.84 -7.64 12.00
C LYS A 52 11.53 -9.09 12.41
N ALA A 53 10.26 -9.49 12.35
CA ALA A 53 9.81 -10.81 12.81
C ALA A 53 9.85 -11.88 11.71
N THR A 54 9.62 -11.51 10.45
CA THR A 54 9.43 -12.45 9.35
C THR A 54 10.69 -13.18 8.84
N PRO A 55 11.92 -12.66 8.90
CA PRO A 55 13.09 -13.40 8.41
C PRO A 55 13.29 -14.76 9.10
N ALA A 56 13.16 -14.80 10.43
CA ALA A 56 13.27 -16.07 11.18
C ALA A 56 12.13 -17.03 10.86
N LEU A 57 10.91 -16.51 10.62
CA LEU A 57 9.76 -17.32 10.21
C LEU A 57 9.96 -17.87 8.79
N PHE A 58 10.34 -17.02 7.82
CA PHE A 58 10.47 -17.43 6.42
C PHE A 58 11.66 -18.37 6.17
N ALA A 59 12.69 -18.31 7.00
CA ALA A 59 13.78 -19.30 6.97
C ALA A 59 13.28 -20.74 7.31
N LEU A 60 12.21 -20.85 8.10
CA LEU A 60 11.66 -22.15 8.51
C LEU A 60 10.40 -22.52 7.71
N ALA A 61 9.57 -21.54 7.35
CA ALA A 61 8.24 -21.76 6.79
C ALA A 61 7.91 -20.76 5.67
N ASP A 62 8.52 -20.93 4.50
CA ASP A 62 8.34 -20.12 3.28
C ASP A 62 7.23 -20.65 2.36
N THR A 63 6.60 -21.78 2.70
CA THR A 63 5.48 -22.38 1.96
C THR A 63 4.34 -22.79 2.91
N PRO A 64 3.07 -22.94 2.41
CA PRO A 64 1.97 -23.40 3.25
C PRO A 64 2.23 -24.74 3.93
N LYS A 65 2.84 -25.72 3.23
CA LYS A 65 3.19 -27.02 3.78
C LYS A 65 4.18 -26.91 4.93
N LYS A 66 5.23 -26.10 4.76
CA LYS A 66 6.22 -25.86 5.83
C LYS A 66 5.60 -25.09 7.00
N MET A 67 4.66 -24.17 6.75
CA MET A 67 3.93 -23.46 7.81
C MET A 67 3.12 -24.43 8.66
N LEU A 68 2.43 -25.39 8.05
CA LEU A 68 1.70 -26.44 8.77
C LEU A 68 2.65 -27.36 9.55
N ALA A 69 3.79 -27.75 8.96
CA ALA A 69 4.79 -28.57 9.62
C ALA A 69 5.47 -27.87 10.81
N LEU A 70 5.60 -26.52 10.77
CA LEU A 70 6.15 -25.72 11.86
C LEU A 70 5.28 -25.79 13.12
N GLY A 71 3.97 -25.86 12.95
CA GLY A 71 2.99 -25.89 14.04
C GLY A 71 2.70 -24.51 14.65
N GLU A 72 1.51 -24.42 15.30
CA GLU A 72 1.01 -23.12 15.83
C GLU A 72 1.88 -22.60 16.98
N GLU A 73 2.34 -23.46 17.89
CA GLU A 73 3.13 -23.05 19.05
C GLU A 73 4.42 -22.36 18.63
N ARG A 74 5.16 -22.99 17.72
CA ARG A 74 6.40 -22.41 17.18
C ARG A 74 6.17 -21.14 16.39
N LEU A 75 5.09 -21.07 15.61
CA LEU A 75 4.69 -19.87 14.91
C LEU A 75 4.41 -18.71 15.89
N VAL A 76 3.66 -18.97 16.97
CA VAL A 76 3.38 -17.99 18.02
C VAL A 76 4.66 -17.42 18.62
N GLU A 77 5.65 -18.26 18.92
CA GLU A 77 6.95 -17.81 19.43
C GLU A 77 7.66 -16.82 18.48
N LEU A 78 7.67 -17.15 17.19
CA LEU A 78 8.35 -16.35 16.16
C LEU A 78 7.70 -14.97 15.94
N ILE A 79 6.37 -14.89 16.07
CA ILE A 79 5.62 -13.65 15.80
C ILE A 79 5.14 -12.93 17.07
N ARG A 80 5.57 -13.34 18.25
CA ARG A 80 5.08 -12.80 19.55
C ARG A 80 5.24 -11.29 19.72
N THR A 81 6.15 -10.66 18.95
CA THR A 81 6.36 -9.21 18.97
C THR A 81 5.32 -8.44 18.15
N ILE A 82 4.48 -9.13 17.39
CA ILE A 82 3.45 -8.54 16.54
C ILE A 82 2.13 -8.51 17.31
N GLY A 83 1.42 -7.37 17.28
CA GLY A 83 0.11 -7.25 17.92
C GLY A 83 -0.87 -8.32 17.43
N LEU A 84 -1.72 -8.83 18.33
CA LEU A 84 -2.72 -9.88 18.03
C LEU A 84 -2.10 -11.20 17.53
N PHE A 85 -0.87 -11.48 17.90
CA PHE A 85 -0.07 -12.60 17.38
C PHE A 85 -0.76 -13.96 17.46
N ARG A 86 -1.48 -14.28 18.55
CA ARG A 86 -2.20 -15.56 18.70
C ARG A 86 -3.33 -15.73 17.68
N THR A 87 -4.12 -14.68 17.44
CA THR A 87 -5.18 -14.72 16.42
C THR A 87 -4.57 -14.79 15.02
N LYS A 88 -3.48 -14.07 14.78
CA LYS A 88 -2.75 -14.11 13.51
C LYS A 88 -2.14 -15.49 13.27
N ALA A 89 -1.55 -16.15 14.29
CA ALA A 89 -1.03 -17.50 14.17
C ALA A 89 -2.13 -18.49 13.78
N ARG A 90 -3.26 -18.48 14.46
CA ARG A 90 -4.42 -19.33 14.10
C ARG A 90 -4.89 -19.08 12.67
N ASN A 91 -5.00 -17.83 12.24
CA ASN A 91 -5.38 -17.50 10.88
C ASN A 91 -4.35 -18.01 9.86
N LEU A 92 -3.04 -17.85 10.13
CA LEU A 92 -1.98 -18.34 9.25
C LEU A 92 -1.97 -19.86 9.15
N MET A 93 -2.21 -20.57 10.24
CA MET A 93 -2.37 -22.06 10.21
C MET A 93 -3.58 -22.46 9.38
N ALA A 94 -4.73 -21.82 9.60
CA ALA A 94 -5.98 -22.14 8.90
C ALA A 94 -5.90 -21.80 7.40
N LEU A 95 -5.39 -20.62 7.02
CA LEU A 95 -5.21 -20.27 5.62
C LEU A 95 -4.21 -21.19 4.92
N SER A 96 -3.12 -21.58 5.59
CA SER A 96 -2.13 -22.50 5.03
C SER A 96 -2.74 -23.88 4.75
N ARG A 97 -3.64 -24.36 5.60
CA ARG A 97 -4.38 -25.61 5.38
C ARG A 97 -5.27 -25.51 4.14
N ILE A 98 -6.06 -24.43 4.02
CA ILE A 98 -6.92 -24.22 2.85
C ILE A 98 -6.08 -24.13 1.57
N LEU A 99 -4.95 -23.42 1.60
CA LEU A 99 -4.06 -23.35 0.43
C LEU A 99 -3.55 -24.74 0.02
N VAL A 100 -3.18 -25.61 0.97
CA VAL A 100 -2.72 -26.98 0.66
C VAL A 100 -3.87 -27.86 0.14
N GLU A 101 -5.05 -27.78 0.76
CA GLU A 101 -6.17 -28.66 0.47
C GLU A 101 -6.97 -28.26 -0.78
N GLN A 102 -7.05 -26.96 -1.09
CA GLN A 102 -7.94 -26.43 -2.13
C GLN A 102 -7.24 -25.67 -3.25
N HIS A 103 -5.95 -25.36 -3.09
CA HIS A 103 -5.19 -24.52 -4.04
C HIS A 103 -3.80 -25.09 -4.34
N ASP A 104 -3.57 -26.39 -4.16
CA ASP A 104 -2.30 -27.08 -4.45
C ASP A 104 -1.06 -26.45 -3.77
N GLY A 105 -1.27 -25.72 -2.67
CA GLY A 105 -0.23 -24.98 -1.95
C GLY A 105 0.11 -23.61 -2.56
N GLU A 106 -0.63 -23.14 -3.56
CA GLU A 106 -0.41 -21.86 -4.23
C GLU A 106 -1.38 -20.78 -3.72
N VAL A 107 -0.97 -19.53 -3.81
CA VAL A 107 -1.82 -18.38 -3.49
C VAL A 107 -2.73 -18.09 -4.69
N PRO A 108 -4.07 -18.10 -4.52
CA PRO A 108 -4.98 -17.88 -5.63
C PRO A 108 -4.89 -16.46 -6.16
N ARG A 109 -5.04 -16.32 -7.50
CA ARG A 109 -5.05 -15.03 -8.21
C ARG A 109 -6.45 -14.42 -8.34
N ASP A 110 -7.38 -14.88 -7.53
CA ASP A 110 -8.77 -14.42 -7.50
C ASP A 110 -9.09 -13.75 -6.17
N ARG A 111 -9.79 -12.61 -6.23
CA ARG A 111 -10.13 -11.84 -5.03
C ARG A 111 -11.07 -12.58 -4.11
N ALA A 112 -12.09 -13.25 -4.63
CA ALA A 112 -13.06 -13.96 -3.82
C ALA A 112 -12.42 -15.15 -3.10
N ALA A 113 -11.56 -15.88 -3.79
CA ALA A 113 -10.79 -16.97 -3.20
C ALA A 113 -9.82 -16.46 -2.10
N LEU A 114 -9.17 -15.30 -2.32
CA LEU A 114 -8.34 -14.69 -1.29
C LEU A 114 -9.15 -14.22 -0.08
N GLU A 115 -10.29 -13.56 -0.29
CA GLU A 115 -11.17 -13.08 0.79
C GLU A 115 -11.80 -14.24 1.60
N ALA A 116 -11.90 -15.43 1.03
CA ALA A 116 -12.34 -16.63 1.73
C ALA A 116 -11.30 -17.19 2.72
N LEU A 117 -10.03 -16.77 2.60
CA LEU A 117 -8.97 -17.22 3.49
C LEU A 117 -9.07 -16.56 4.88
N PRO A 118 -8.90 -17.30 5.98
CA PRO A 118 -8.91 -16.74 7.33
C PRO A 118 -7.91 -15.60 7.53
N GLY A 119 -8.38 -14.46 8.02
CA GLY A 119 -7.58 -13.28 8.25
C GLY A 119 -7.29 -12.43 7.01
N VAL A 120 -7.85 -12.79 5.86
CA VAL A 120 -7.72 -12.05 4.60
C VAL A 120 -9.01 -11.30 4.31
N GLY A 121 -8.99 -9.99 4.47
CA GLY A 121 -10.09 -9.11 4.03
C GLY A 121 -9.78 -8.49 2.66
N ARG A 122 -10.74 -7.75 2.12
CA ARG A 122 -10.66 -7.08 0.81
C ARG A 122 -9.36 -6.27 0.62
N LYS A 123 -8.95 -5.50 1.63
CA LYS A 123 -7.70 -4.74 1.55
C LYS A 123 -6.49 -5.66 1.37
N THR A 124 -6.41 -6.74 2.16
CA THR A 124 -5.31 -7.72 2.09
C THR A 124 -5.30 -8.41 0.72
N ALA A 125 -6.46 -8.86 0.23
CA ALA A 125 -6.59 -9.46 -1.09
C ALA A 125 -6.11 -8.52 -2.20
N ASN A 126 -6.53 -7.25 -2.17
CA ASN A 126 -6.09 -6.25 -3.15
C ASN A 126 -4.58 -5.99 -3.11
N VAL A 127 -3.94 -5.97 -1.91
CA VAL A 127 -2.48 -5.82 -1.80
C VAL A 127 -1.78 -7.03 -2.42
N VAL A 128 -2.22 -8.24 -2.10
CA VAL A 128 -1.62 -9.48 -2.65
C VAL A 128 -1.76 -9.53 -4.16
N LEU A 129 -2.95 -9.25 -4.70
CA LEU A 129 -3.19 -9.22 -6.15
C LEU A 129 -2.29 -8.19 -6.85
N ASN A 130 -2.16 -7.00 -6.28
CA ASN A 130 -1.34 -5.96 -6.87
C ASN A 130 0.15 -6.29 -6.81
N VAL A 131 0.66 -6.67 -5.63
CA VAL A 131 2.10 -6.82 -5.38
C VAL A 131 2.64 -8.13 -5.96
N ALA A 132 1.97 -9.26 -5.70
CA ALA A 132 2.45 -10.57 -6.14
C ALA A 132 2.15 -10.83 -7.63
N PHE A 133 1.01 -10.36 -8.12
CA PHE A 133 0.53 -10.73 -9.45
C PHE A 133 0.47 -9.56 -10.44
N GLY A 134 0.71 -8.34 -9.98
CA GLY A 134 0.69 -7.15 -10.83
C GLY A 134 -0.70 -6.69 -11.26
N GLU A 135 -1.75 -7.22 -10.61
CA GLU A 135 -3.13 -6.81 -10.89
C GLU A 135 -3.36 -5.33 -10.54
N PRO A 136 -4.14 -4.60 -11.34
CA PRO A 136 -4.32 -3.16 -11.17
C PRO A 136 -5.30 -2.81 -10.03
N THR A 137 -5.17 -3.45 -8.87
CA THR A 137 -6.02 -3.23 -7.70
C THR A 137 -5.50 -2.08 -6.83
N ILE A 138 -6.39 -1.40 -6.12
CA ILE A 138 -6.05 -0.32 -5.20
C ILE A 138 -6.60 -0.68 -3.80
N ALA A 139 -5.71 -1.09 -2.91
CA ALA A 139 -6.07 -1.44 -1.54
C ALA A 139 -6.20 -0.18 -0.67
N VAL A 140 -7.40 0.34 -0.52
CA VAL A 140 -7.63 1.59 0.22
C VAL A 140 -7.44 1.38 1.72
N ASP A 141 -6.38 1.97 2.25
CA ASP A 141 -6.10 2.08 3.68
C ASP A 141 -6.38 3.52 4.19
N THR A 142 -6.04 3.80 5.44
CA THR A 142 -6.24 5.13 6.03
C THR A 142 -5.42 6.21 5.32
N HIS A 143 -4.27 5.88 4.72
CA HIS A 143 -3.43 6.83 3.99
C HIS A 143 -4.07 7.16 2.63
N ILE A 144 -4.43 6.16 1.85
CA ILE A 144 -5.07 6.34 0.55
C ILE A 144 -6.44 7.00 0.72
N PHE A 145 -7.23 6.56 1.71
CA PHE A 145 -8.52 7.17 2.03
C PHE A 145 -8.38 8.67 2.31
N ARG A 146 -7.40 9.07 3.10
CA ARG A 146 -7.09 10.47 3.40
C ARG A 146 -6.65 11.23 2.16
N VAL A 147 -5.71 10.68 1.39
CA VAL A 147 -5.19 11.32 0.16
C VAL A 147 -6.32 11.56 -0.84
N ALA A 148 -7.11 10.54 -1.15
CA ALA A 148 -8.22 10.62 -2.11
C ALA A 148 -9.24 11.69 -1.72
N ASN A 149 -9.64 11.73 -0.44
CA ASN A 149 -10.60 12.71 0.06
C ASN A 149 -10.01 14.12 0.16
N ARG A 150 -8.80 14.31 0.69
CA ARG A 150 -8.18 15.63 0.81
C ARG A 150 -7.88 16.26 -0.54
N THR A 151 -7.29 15.48 -1.43
CA THR A 151 -6.96 16.00 -2.77
C THR A 151 -8.21 16.25 -3.60
N GLY A 152 -9.30 15.55 -3.32
CA GLY A 152 -10.50 15.54 -4.14
C GLY A 152 -10.35 14.69 -5.39
N LEU A 153 -9.34 13.82 -5.45
CA LEU A 153 -9.08 12.91 -6.58
C LEU A 153 -10.24 11.91 -6.74
N ALA A 154 -10.63 11.26 -5.65
CA ALA A 154 -11.69 10.27 -5.60
C ALA A 154 -12.36 10.29 -4.20
N PRO A 155 -13.16 11.33 -3.89
CA PRO A 155 -13.77 11.45 -2.58
C PRO A 155 -14.85 10.39 -2.36
N GLY A 156 -14.89 9.82 -1.15
CA GLY A 156 -15.89 8.82 -0.76
C GLY A 156 -16.03 8.73 0.75
N LYS A 157 -17.19 8.27 1.21
CA LYS A 157 -17.50 8.14 2.65
C LYS A 157 -16.96 6.84 3.24
N THR A 158 -16.71 5.83 2.42
CA THR A 158 -16.20 4.52 2.85
C THR A 158 -14.96 4.13 2.05
N PRO A 159 -14.08 3.25 2.58
CA PRO A 159 -12.94 2.74 1.83
C PRO A 159 -13.34 2.11 0.48
N LEU A 160 -14.43 1.35 0.44
CA LEU A 160 -14.95 0.75 -0.80
C LEU A 160 -15.38 1.81 -1.82
N ALA A 161 -16.08 2.86 -1.38
CA ALA A 161 -16.47 3.94 -2.29
C ALA A 161 -15.27 4.67 -2.89
N VAL A 162 -14.22 4.87 -2.09
CA VAL A 162 -12.95 5.46 -2.55
C VAL A 162 -12.22 4.51 -3.50
N GLU A 163 -12.18 3.20 -3.19
CA GLU A 163 -11.59 2.17 -4.06
C GLU A 163 -12.21 2.20 -5.45
N LEU A 164 -13.54 2.05 -5.53
CA LEU A 164 -14.28 2.04 -6.79
C LEU A 164 -14.09 3.35 -7.58
N ALA A 165 -14.09 4.49 -6.89
CA ALA A 165 -13.87 5.78 -7.52
C ALA A 165 -12.44 5.93 -8.06
N LEU A 166 -11.43 5.45 -7.34
CA LEU A 166 -10.04 5.42 -7.79
C LEU A 166 -9.85 4.49 -8.99
N GLU A 167 -10.41 3.29 -8.94
CA GLU A 167 -10.36 2.32 -10.04
C GLU A 167 -11.01 2.87 -11.32
N ALA A 168 -12.11 3.62 -11.17
CA ALA A 168 -12.82 4.23 -12.29
C ALA A 168 -12.08 5.45 -12.89
N CYS A 169 -11.44 6.27 -12.05
CA CYS A 169 -10.82 7.52 -12.52
C CYS A 169 -9.34 7.37 -12.92
N THR A 170 -8.64 6.34 -12.43
CA THR A 170 -7.21 6.14 -12.70
C THR A 170 -6.99 5.73 -14.15
N PRO A 171 -6.17 6.47 -14.93
CA PRO A 171 -5.82 6.08 -16.30
C PRO A 171 -5.09 4.73 -16.32
N VAL A 172 -5.34 3.94 -17.38
CA VAL A 172 -4.86 2.55 -17.49
C VAL A 172 -3.35 2.44 -17.34
N GLU A 173 -2.61 3.39 -17.89
CA GLU A 173 -1.14 3.45 -17.84
C GLU A 173 -0.56 3.63 -16.42
N TYR A 174 -1.37 4.11 -15.47
CA TYR A 174 -0.97 4.31 -14.07
C TYR A 174 -1.53 3.28 -13.10
N LYS A 175 -2.52 2.47 -13.51
CA LYS A 175 -3.25 1.56 -12.62
C LYS A 175 -2.33 0.63 -11.83
N ARG A 176 -1.30 0.06 -12.48
CA ARG A 176 -0.37 -0.88 -11.85
C ARG A 176 0.26 -0.34 -10.57
N TYR A 177 0.67 0.93 -10.58
CA TYR A 177 1.41 1.53 -9.49
C TYR A 177 0.61 2.55 -8.68
N ALA A 178 -0.64 2.81 -9.04
CA ALA A 178 -1.50 3.80 -8.40
C ALA A 178 -1.60 3.59 -6.88
N HIS A 179 -1.78 2.34 -6.46
CA HIS A 179 -1.80 1.96 -5.04
C HIS A 179 -0.54 2.45 -4.32
N HIS A 180 0.63 2.11 -4.84
CA HIS A 180 1.91 2.43 -4.20
C HIS A 180 2.18 3.94 -4.16
N TRP A 181 1.93 4.66 -5.24
CA TRP A 181 2.11 6.12 -5.24
C TRP A 181 1.20 6.79 -4.22
N LEU A 182 -0.06 6.38 -4.13
CA LEU A 182 -1.02 6.98 -3.21
C LEU A 182 -0.68 6.67 -1.74
N ILE A 183 -0.30 5.43 -1.42
CA ILE A 183 0.04 5.06 -0.04
C ILE A 183 1.33 5.74 0.42
N LEU A 184 2.38 5.76 -0.41
CA LEU A 184 3.65 6.41 -0.10
C LEU A 184 3.48 7.93 0.02
N HIS A 185 2.68 8.55 -0.89
CA HIS A 185 2.33 9.96 -0.77
C HIS A 185 1.59 10.25 0.54
N GLY A 186 0.68 9.39 0.94
CA GLY A 186 -0.02 9.51 2.22
C GLY A 186 0.87 9.33 3.45
N ARG A 187 1.85 8.43 3.39
CA ARG A 187 2.79 8.19 4.49
C ARG A 187 3.76 9.34 4.68
N TYR A 188 4.34 9.84 3.62
CA TYR A 188 5.51 10.72 3.70
C TYR A 188 5.23 12.19 3.39
N VAL A 189 4.21 12.52 2.60
CA VAL A 189 3.89 13.88 2.17
C VAL A 189 2.55 14.34 2.74
N CYS A 190 1.45 13.72 2.37
CA CYS A 190 0.12 14.07 2.85
C CYS A 190 -0.18 13.47 4.22
N LYS A 191 0.66 13.77 5.22
CA LYS A 191 0.55 13.26 6.59
C LYS A 191 -0.76 13.69 7.26
N ALA A 192 -1.20 12.93 8.29
CA ALA A 192 -2.49 13.18 8.94
C ALA A 192 -2.53 14.55 9.65
N ARG A 193 -1.53 14.87 10.48
CA ARG A 193 -1.49 16.08 11.31
C ARG A 193 -0.79 17.26 10.63
N LYS A 194 0.39 17.05 10.05
CA LYS A 194 1.18 18.10 9.40
C LYS A 194 1.54 17.67 7.97
N PRO A 195 0.67 17.91 6.98
CA PRO A 195 1.00 17.57 5.59
C PRO A 195 2.10 18.51 5.06
N GLU A 196 3.04 17.96 4.30
CA GLU A 196 4.14 18.71 3.67
C GLU A 196 3.67 19.37 2.37
N CYS A 197 2.67 20.28 2.47
CA CYS A 197 2.06 20.89 1.29
C CYS A 197 3.04 21.75 0.47
N PRO A 198 4.01 22.48 1.05
CA PRO A 198 5.02 23.22 0.29
C PRO A 198 5.87 22.34 -0.63
N ASP A 199 6.13 21.08 -0.22
CA ASP A 199 6.93 20.12 -1.00
C ASP A 199 6.09 19.14 -1.82
N CYS A 200 4.77 19.25 -1.73
CA CYS A 200 3.84 18.35 -2.39
C CYS A 200 3.77 18.62 -3.90
N VAL A 201 4.19 17.65 -4.71
CA VAL A 201 4.20 17.74 -6.18
C VAL A 201 2.81 17.90 -6.80
N VAL A 202 1.76 17.52 -6.07
CA VAL A 202 0.36 17.66 -6.51
C VAL A 202 -0.38 18.79 -5.80
N ALA A 203 0.31 19.68 -5.07
CA ALA A 203 -0.32 20.77 -4.30
C ALA A 203 -1.21 21.67 -5.15
N GLY A 204 -0.79 21.97 -6.38
CA GLY A 204 -1.54 22.83 -7.31
C GLY A 204 -2.81 22.18 -7.88
N LEU A 205 -2.90 20.85 -7.85
CA LEU A 205 -4.11 20.12 -8.26
C LEU A 205 -5.01 19.79 -7.05
N CYS A 206 -4.43 19.81 -5.84
CA CYS A 206 -5.08 19.40 -4.60
C CYS A 206 -6.15 20.41 -4.16
N ARG A 207 -7.32 19.91 -3.77
CA ARG A 207 -8.48 20.69 -3.32
C ARG A 207 -8.58 20.88 -1.81
N TYR A 208 -7.58 20.42 -1.08
CA TYR A 208 -7.55 20.56 0.37
C TYR A 208 -7.44 22.04 0.76
N GLY A 209 -8.44 22.57 1.47
CA GLY A 209 -8.49 24.00 1.82
C GLY A 209 -7.49 24.41 2.92
N ALA A 210 -7.16 23.49 3.84
CA ALA A 210 -6.24 23.76 4.95
C ALA A 210 -4.80 23.31 4.65
N LYS A 211 -4.27 23.70 3.47
CA LYS A 211 -2.87 23.44 3.12
C LYS A 211 -1.93 24.15 4.09
N THR A 212 -0.84 23.49 4.45
CA THR A 212 0.21 24.07 5.30
C THR A 212 1.22 24.88 4.48
N GLY A 213 1.84 25.90 5.10
CA GLY A 213 2.88 26.72 4.49
C GLY A 213 2.35 27.99 3.78
N PRO A 214 3.25 28.87 3.33
CA PRO A 214 2.89 30.11 2.64
C PRO A 214 2.10 29.86 1.36
N ALA A 215 1.03 30.62 1.15
CA ALA A 215 0.18 30.51 -0.03
C ALA A 215 0.96 30.71 -1.35
N GLU A 216 1.97 31.54 -1.34
CA GLU A 216 2.84 31.83 -2.49
C GLU A 216 3.63 30.61 -2.96
N VAL A 217 4.17 29.81 -2.04
CA VAL A 217 4.90 28.57 -2.35
C VAL A 217 3.97 27.52 -2.97
N ILE A 218 2.73 27.49 -2.51
CA ILE A 218 1.70 26.57 -3.03
C ILE A 218 1.22 27.02 -4.40
N ALA A 219 1.04 28.32 -4.60
CA ALA A 219 0.63 28.93 -5.88
C ALA A 219 1.69 28.75 -6.98
N ALA A 220 2.97 28.92 -6.67
CA ALA A 220 4.06 28.73 -7.62
C ALA A 220 4.13 27.31 -8.22
N ARG A 221 3.66 26.29 -7.48
CA ARG A 221 3.55 24.91 -7.99
C ARG A 221 2.25 24.60 -8.74
N SER A 222 1.33 25.57 -8.80
CA SER A 222 0.07 25.48 -9.55
C SER A 222 0.22 25.86 -11.02
N GLY A 223 1.31 26.53 -11.39
CA GLY A 223 1.58 26.99 -12.75
C GLY A 223 1.76 25.83 -13.73
N ILE A 224 0.80 25.72 -14.64
CA ILE A 224 0.95 24.96 -15.88
C ILE A 224 1.69 25.91 -16.83
N GLY A 225 2.98 25.93 -16.77
CA GLY A 225 3.79 26.76 -17.66
C GLY A 225 5.28 26.56 -17.40
N GLU A 226 5.94 26.01 -18.42
CA GLU A 226 7.35 26.12 -18.74
C GLU A 226 8.42 25.54 -17.81
N SER A 227 9.16 24.64 -18.41
CA SER A 227 10.54 24.24 -18.19
C SER A 227 11.33 25.01 -17.12
N ASN A 228 11.70 24.32 -16.03
CA ASN A 228 13.07 24.49 -15.54
C ASN A 228 13.58 23.23 -14.85
N THR A 229 14.63 22.70 -15.43
CA THR A 229 15.51 21.64 -14.93
C THR A 229 16.24 22.14 -13.70
N ALA A 230 15.78 21.74 -12.53
CA ALA A 230 16.60 21.65 -11.32
C ALA A 230 16.00 20.60 -10.38
N ALA A 231 16.30 19.35 -10.65
CA ALA A 231 16.02 18.27 -9.73
C ALA A 231 16.88 18.44 -8.48
N ARG A 232 16.35 19.07 -7.44
CA ARG A 232 16.85 18.86 -6.09
C ARG A 232 16.44 17.47 -5.63
N SER A 233 17.38 16.56 -5.67
CA SER A 233 17.27 15.22 -5.08
C SER A 233 16.95 15.37 -3.59
N VAL A 234 15.72 15.02 -3.21
CA VAL A 234 15.39 14.79 -1.81
C VAL A 234 16.11 13.51 -1.41
N ARG A 235 17.23 13.66 -0.70
CA ARG A 235 17.95 12.54 -0.09
C ARG A 235 17.06 11.96 1.00
N LEU A 236 16.57 10.75 0.76
CA LEU A 236 16.06 9.90 1.82
C LEU A 236 17.27 9.43 2.66
N PRO A 237 17.15 9.28 3.98
CA PRO A 237 18.23 8.73 4.78
C PRO A 237 18.56 7.33 4.27
N ALA A 238 19.82 7.13 3.91
CA ALA A 238 20.37 5.85 3.56
C ALA A 238 20.22 4.91 4.74
N ASN A 239 19.56 3.79 4.53
CA ASN A 239 19.55 2.68 5.45
C ASN A 239 20.97 2.14 5.52
N GLN A 240 21.67 2.37 6.63
CA GLN A 240 23.02 1.86 6.85
C GLN A 240 22.98 0.34 6.84
N ARG A 241 23.61 -0.22 5.83
CA ARG A 241 24.04 -1.64 5.85
C ARG A 241 25.12 -1.80 6.92
N LYS A 242 24.86 -2.62 7.87
CA LYS A 242 25.84 -3.51 8.54
C LYS A 242 25.13 -4.80 8.89
#